data_e164677bf9eac3c35a77ec9eabb8dbe3
#
_entry.id   e164677bf9eac3c35a77ec9eabb8dbe3
#
_cell.length_a   1.000
_cell.length_b   1.000
_cell.length_c   1.000
_cell.angle_alpha   90.00
_cell.angle_beta   90.00
_cell.angle_gamma   90.00
#
_symmetry.space_group_name_H-M   'P 1'
#
loop_
_entity.id
_entity.type
_entity.pdbx_description
1 polymer ?
#
loop_
_entity_poly.entity_id
_entity_poly.type
_entity_poly.pdbx_seq_one_letter_code
_entity_poly.pdbx_strand_id
1 'polypeptide(L)'
;MNRQNLCILGSTGSIGDNTLDVVSRNPERFNVVALTAHRNVDKLAQQCKRFDAEVAVVADPALAPDLADRLKEAGSKAEVMAGEDGLAQVAGMQEVDTVMAAIVGAAGLAPTFHAAQQGKKILLANKESLVIAGEVFIAEARRNGATVLPVDSEHNAIFQSLPPQFRDGLDSIGVEKIILTASGAVSYT
;
A
#
# COMPACT_ATOMS: atom_id res chain seq x y z
N MET A 1 -3.54 -3.66 23.00
CA MET A 1 -2.64 -3.39 21.86
C MET A 1 -3.21 -2.20 21.13
N ASN A 2 -2.38 -1.23 20.72
CA ASN A 2 -2.88 -0.14 19.88
C ASN A 2 -3.23 -0.68 18.50
N ARG A 3 -4.36 -0.23 17.93
CA ARG A 3 -4.74 -0.54 16.55
C ARG A 3 -3.71 0.04 15.58
N GLN A 4 -3.43 -0.64 14.49
CA GLN A 4 -2.60 -0.11 13.41
C GLN A 4 -3.48 0.70 12.45
N ASN A 5 -3.06 1.92 12.18
CA ASN A 5 -3.72 2.83 11.27
C ASN A 5 -3.24 2.61 9.83
N LEU A 6 -4.16 2.30 8.95
CA LEU A 6 -3.86 1.90 7.58
C LEU A 6 -4.22 2.98 6.56
N CYS A 7 -3.31 3.22 5.63
CA CYS A 7 -3.61 3.83 4.34
C CYS A 7 -3.56 2.75 3.25
N ILE A 8 -4.61 2.62 2.43
CA ILE A 8 -4.67 1.63 1.36
C ILE A 8 -4.65 2.34 0.02
N LEU A 9 -3.50 2.35 -0.62
CA LEU A 9 -3.30 2.88 -1.96
C LEU A 9 -3.84 1.86 -2.98
N GLY A 10 -4.89 2.23 -3.72
CA GLY A 10 -5.56 1.35 -4.67
C GLY A 10 -6.56 0.38 -4.03
N SER A 11 -7.35 0.87 -3.07
CA SER A 11 -8.31 0.06 -2.29
C SER A 11 -9.38 -0.64 -3.13
N THR A 12 -9.72 -0.11 -4.29
CA THR A 12 -10.76 -0.66 -5.17
C THR A 12 -10.27 -1.78 -6.09
N GLY A 13 -8.97 -2.07 -6.11
CA GLY A 13 -8.37 -3.20 -6.81
C GLY A 13 -8.44 -4.50 -6.00
N SER A 14 -8.05 -5.63 -6.61
CA SER A 14 -8.12 -6.95 -5.98
C SER A 14 -7.32 -7.07 -4.68
N ILE A 15 -6.10 -6.50 -4.64
CA ILE A 15 -5.27 -6.50 -3.43
C ILE A 15 -5.88 -5.59 -2.35
N GLY A 16 -6.42 -4.44 -2.75
CA GLY A 16 -7.15 -3.56 -1.84
C GLY A 16 -8.36 -4.23 -1.21
N ASP A 17 -9.17 -4.93 -2.01
CA ASP A 17 -10.32 -5.71 -1.53
C ASP A 17 -9.92 -6.79 -0.54
N ASN A 18 -8.87 -7.56 -0.86
CA ASN A 18 -8.36 -8.60 0.02
C ASN A 18 -7.80 -8.00 1.33
N THR A 19 -7.15 -6.84 1.25
CA THR A 19 -6.68 -6.12 2.43
C THR A 19 -7.85 -5.71 3.33
N LEU A 20 -8.90 -5.15 2.73
CA LEU A 20 -10.10 -4.75 3.45
C LEU A 20 -10.88 -5.96 4.02
N ASP A 21 -10.85 -7.12 3.36
CA ASP A 21 -11.40 -8.35 3.93
C ASP A 21 -10.64 -8.75 5.21
N VAL A 22 -9.31 -8.73 5.19
CA VAL A 22 -8.48 -8.99 6.38
C VAL A 22 -8.78 -7.99 7.49
N VAL A 23 -8.90 -6.71 7.18
CA VAL A 23 -9.27 -5.65 8.14
C VAL A 23 -10.64 -5.93 8.76
N SER A 24 -11.62 -6.30 7.94
CA SER A 24 -13.00 -6.57 8.41
C SER A 24 -13.10 -7.76 9.38
N ARG A 25 -12.17 -8.72 9.26
CA ARG A 25 -12.08 -9.88 10.16
C ARG A 25 -11.27 -9.61 11.43
N ASN A 26 -10.58 -8.49 11.50
CA ASN A 26 -9.71 -8.14 12.63
C ASN A 26 -9.90 -6.67 13.05
N PRO A 27 -11.13 -6.24 13.33
CA PRO A 27 -11.43 -4.82 13.58
C PRO A 27 -10.77 -4.27 14.85
N GLU A 28 -10.40 -5.16 15.77
CA GLU A 28 -9.69 -4.79 17.00
C GLU A 28 -8.19 -4.47 16.76
N ARG A 29 -7.65 -4.86 15.61
CA ARG A 29 -6.22 -4.71 15.28
C ARG A 29 -5.94 -3.57 14.32
N PHE A 30 -6.92 -3.23 13.47
CA PHE A 30 -6.74 -2.30 12.37
C PHE A 30 -7.77 -1.18 12.39
N ASN A 31 -7.34 0.00 11.98
CA ASN A 31 -8.16 1.15 11.68
C ASN A 31 -7.83 1.63 10.26
N VAL A 32 -8.82 2.04 9.49
CA VAL A 32 -8.61 2.56 8.12
C VAL A 32 -8.66 4.08 8.18
N VAL A 33 -7.53 4.72 7.96
CA VAL A 33 -7.43 6.19 7.90
C VAL A 33 -7.73 6.68 6.49
N ALA A 34 -7.09 6.10 5.46
CA ALA A 34 -7.25 6.57 4.11
C ALA A 34 -7.43 5.43 3.09
N LEU A 35 -8.34 5.66 2.16
CA LEU A 35 -8.59 4.79 1.01
C LEU A 35 -8.43 5.56 -0.29
N THR A 36 -7.85 4.91 -1.30
CA THR A 36 -7.64 5.57 -2.59
C THR A 36 -8.11 4.72 -3.76
N ALA A 37 -8.57 5.37 -4.82
CA ALA A 37 -8.93 4.75 -6.08
C ALA A 37 -8.40 5.55 -7.27
N HIS A 38 -8.27 4.90 -8.44
CA HIS A 38 -7.98 5.65 -9.67
C HIS A 38 -9.22 6.40 -10.15
N ARG A 39 -10.31 5.67 -10.47
CA ARG A 39 -11.54 6.24 -11.04
C ARG A 39 -12.83 5.66 -10.45
N ASN A 40 -12.77 4.57 -9.71
CA ASN A 40 -13.97 3.90 -9.21
C ASN A 40 -14.48 4.57 -7.93
N VAL A 41 -15.13 5.72 -8.09
CA VAL A 41 -15.62 6.55 -6.98
C VAL A 41 -16.78 5.90 -6.23
N ASP A 42 -17.66 5.14 -6.92
CA ASP A 42 -18.78 4.44 -6.29
C ASP A 42 -18.28 3.40 -5.26
N LYS A 43 -17.35 2.55 -5.69
CA LYS A 43 -16.76 1.53 -4.80
C LYS A 43 -15.96 2.16 -3.68
N LEU A 44 -15.21 3.23 -3.98
CA LEU A 44 -14.44 3.96 -2.98
C LEU A 44 -15.35 4.52 -1.89
N ALA A 45 -16.45 5.18 -2.27
CA ALA A 45 -17.40 5.74 -1.32
C ALA A 45 -18.05 4.67 -0.42
N GLN A 46 -18.41 3.51 -0.99
CA GLN A 46 -18.95 2.38 -0.22
C GLN A 46 -17.89 1.83 0.76
N GLN A 47 -16.63 1.72 0.34
CA GLN A 47 -15.53 1.27 1.19
C GLN A 47 -15.30 2.28 2.33
N CYS A 48 -15.25 3.58 2.04
CA CYS A 48 -15.10 4.62 3.06
C CYS A 48 -16.22 4.56 4.10
N LYS A 49 -17.48 4.37 3.67
CA LYS A 49 -18.60 4.20 4.58
C LYS A 49 -18.48 2.95 5.44
N ARG A 50 -18.12 1.81 4.81
CA ARG A 50 -18.03 0.51 5.50
C ARG A 50 -16.95 0.48 6.56
N PHE A 51 -15.81 1.13 6.31
CA PHE A 51 -14.64 1.09 7.18
C PHE A 51 -14.42 2.37 7.98
N ASP A 52 -15.36 3.32 7.91
CA ASP A 52 -15.31 4.62 8.58
C ASP A 52 -13.99 5.37 8.31
N ALA A 53 -13.55 5.33 7.04
CA ALA A 53 -12.31 5.97 6.64
C ALA A 53 -12.41 7.50 6.77
N GLU A 54 -11.31 8.11 7.21
CA GLU A 54 -11.24 9.56 7.43
C GLU A 54 -10.99 10.33 6.14
N VAL A 55 -10.25 9.73 5.19
CA VAL A 55 -9.87 10.37 3.93
C VAL A 55 -10.13 9.43 2.74
N ALA A 56 -10.68 9.99 1.67
CA ALA A 56 -10.88 9.34 0.39
C ALA A 56 -10.11 10.09 -0.71
N VAL A 57 -9.26 9.40 -1.45
CA VAL A 57 -8.48 10.03 -2.54
C VAL A 57 -8.83 9.41 -3.89
N VAL A 58 -9.18 10.24 -4.86
CA VAL A 58 -9.29 9.83 -6.26
C VAL A 58 -8.09 10.35 -7.05
N ALA A 59 -7.43 9.44 -7.80
CA ALA A 59 -6.23 9.81 -8.55
C ALA A 59 -6.53 10.76 -9.74
N ASP A 60 -7.73 10.65 -10.34
CA ASP A 60 -8.18 11.58 -11.37
C ASP A 60 -8.88 12.78 -10.70
N PRO A 61 -8.25 13.98 -10.71
CA PRO A 61 -8.82 15.14 -10.03
C PRO A 61 -10.19 15.58 -10.58
N ALA A 62 -10.49 15.27 -11.84
CA ALA A 62 -11.78 15.59 -12.43
C ALA A 62 -12.96 14.87 -11.76
N LEU A 63 -12.69 13.76 -11.05
CA LEU A 63 -13.70 12.98 -10.35
C LEU A 63 -13.88 13.36 -8.87
N ALA A 64 -13.15 14.35 -8.37
CA ALA A 64 -13.28 14.78 -6.97
C ALA A 64 -14.69 15.27 -6.60
N PRO A 65 -15.40 16.05 -7.45
CA PRO A 65 -16.77 16.43 -7.15
C PRO A 65 -17.73 15.23 -7.11
N ASP A 66 -17.59 14.29 -8.07
CA ASP A 66 -18.42 13.07 -8.11
C ASP A 66 -18.16 12.20 -6.87
N LEU A 67 -16.89 12.06 -6.45
CA LEU A 67 -16.55 11.35 -5.20
C LEU A 67 -17.20 12.00 -3.98
N ALA A 68 -17.20 13.33 -3.89
CA ALA A 68 -17.83 14.05 -2.78
C ALA A 68 -19.34 13.77 -2.71
N ASP A 69 -20.02 13.76 -3.86
CA ASP A 69 -21.45 13.46 -3.96
C ASP A 69 -21.71 12.00 -3.54
N ARG A 70 -20.91 11.02 -4.02
CA ARG A 70 -21.04 9.60 -3.66
C ARG A 70 -20.79 9.35 -2.18
N LEU A 71 -19.81 10.01 -1.58
CA LEU A 71 -19.55 9.90 -0.13
C LEU A 71 -20.76 10.42 0.68
N LYS A 72 -21.33 11.55 0.27
CA LYS A 72 -22.53 12.11 0.90
C LYS A 72 -23.73 11.17 0.76
N GLU A 73 -23.99 10.63 -0.42
CA GLU A 73 -25.05 9.64 -0.70
C GLU A 73 -24.87 8.38 0.15
N ALA A 74 -23.64 7.89 0.29
CA ALA A 74 -23.31 6.75 1.14
C ALA A 74 -23.38 7.08 2.64
N GLY A 75 -23.47 8.35 3.02
CA GLY A 75 -23.41 8.79 4.41
C GLY A 75 -22.03 8.62 5.05
N SER A 76 -20.97 8.72 4.27
CA SER A 76 -19.59 8.78 4.73
C SER A 76 -19.20 10.22 5.07
N LYS A 77 -18.29 10.38 6.06
CA LYS A 77 -17.73 11.67 6.46
C LYS A 77 -16.30 11.88 5.96
N ALA A 78 -15.80 10.97 5.12
CA ALA A 78 -14.43 11.04 4.63
C ALA A 78 -14.17 12.36 3.89
N GLU A 79 -13.05 12.98 4.20
CA GLU A 79 -12.55 14.15 3.46
C GLU A 79 -12.08 13.73 2.07
N VAL A 80 -12.39 14.53 1.05
CA VAL A 80 -12.00 14.26 -0.32
C VAL A 80 -10.67 14.93 -0.63
N MET A 81 -9.72 14.14 -1.11
CA MET A 81 -8.51 14.61 -1.76
C MET A 81 -8.42 14.05 -3.17
N ALA A 82 -7.57 14.65 -4.02
CA ALA A 82 -7.45 14.22 -5.41
C ALA A 82 -6.03 14.39 -5.96
N GLY A 83 -5.73 13.64 -7.02
CA GLY A 83 -4.47 13.75 -7.76
C GLY A 83 -3.29 13.09 -7.07
N GLU A 84 -2.12 13.26 -7.69
CA GLU A 84 -0.85 12.69 -7.20
C GLU A 84 -0.47 13.27 -5.83
N ASP A 85 -0.68 14.56 -5.62
CA ASP A 85 -0.39 15.22 -4.34
C ASP A 85 -1.25 14.64 -3.21
N GLY A 86 -2.54 14.40 -3.46
CA GLY A 86 -3.44 13.76 -2.50
C GLY A 86 -3.00 12.34 -2.16
N LEU A 87 -2.59 11.55 -3.16
CA LEU A 87 -2.05 10.20 -2.96
C LEU A 87 -0.78 10.20 -2.11
N ALA A 88 0.15 11.12 -2.39
CA ALA A 88 1.38 11.25 -1.63
C ALA A 88 1.09 11.70 -0.19
N GLN A 89 0.23 12.69 -0.03
CA GLN A 89 -0.12 13.25 1.28
C GLN A 89 -0.70 12.17 2.22
N VAL A 90 -1.69 11.39 1.77
CA VAL A 90 -2.30 10.35 2.63
C VAL A 90 -1.34 9.22 2.96
N ALA A 91 -0.40 8.89 2.07
CA ALA A 91 0.63 7.89 2.32
C ALA A 91 1.64 8.33 3.40
N GLY A 92 1.83 9.64 3.56
CA GLY A 92 2.75 10.24 4.53
C GLY A 92 2.12 10.75 5.81
N MET A 93 0.79 10.72 5.97
CA MET A 93 0.09 11.27 7.14
C MET A 93 0.67 10.75 8.45
N GLN A 94 0.75 11.62 9.45
CA GLN A 94 1.35 11.28 10.75
C GLN A 94 0.57 10.16 11.45
N GLU A 95 -0.74 10.15 11.30
CA GLU A 95 -1.65 9.18 11.88
C GLU A 95 -1.52 7.78 11.26
N VAL A 96 -0.98 7.67 10.04
CA VAL A 96 -0.81 6.40 9.33
C VAL A 96 0.44 5.66 9.83
N ASP A 97 0.25 4.42 10.28
CA ASP A 97 1.35 3.53 10.68
C ASP A 97 1.82 2.66 9.49
N THR A 98 0.87 2.19 8.71
CA THR A 98 1.11 1.18 7.66
C THR A 98 0.43 1.57 6.35
N VAL A 99 1.17 1.49 5.27
CA VAL A 99 0.71 1.76 3.91
C VAL A 99 0.66 0.45 3.12
N MET A 100 -0.53 0.06 2.63
CA MET A 100 -0.67 -0.97 1.61
C MET A 100 -0.47 -0.34 0.24
N ALA A 101 0.66 -0.59 -0.39
CA ALA A 101 1.01 -0.05 -1.70
C ALA A 101 0.53 -1.00 -2.82
N ALA A 102 -0.73 -0.84 -3.24
CA ALA A 102 -1.41 -1.70 -4.22
C ALA A 102 -1.82 -0.97 -5.52
N ILE A 103 -1.29 0.23 -5.76
CA ILE A 103 -1.42 0.90 -7.07
C ILE A 103 -0.45 0.24 -8.05
N VAL A 104 -0.95 -0.30 -9.15
CA VAL A 104 -0.13 -0.97 -10.19
C VAL A 104 0.63 0.03 -11.05
N GLY A 105 1.81 -0.37 -11.52
CA GLY A 105 2.62 0.42 -12.45
C GLY A 105 3.32 1.63 -11.82
N ALA A 106 3.81 2.53 -12.66
CA ALA A 106 4.62 3.68 -12.24
C ALA A 106 3.86 4.68 -11.34
N ALA A 107 2.52 4.75 -11.47
CA ALA A 107 1.69 5.66 -10.68
C ALA A 107 1.75 5.39 -9.17
N GLY A 108 2.09 4.16 -8.77
CA GLY A 108 2.27 3.80 -7.37
C GLY A 108 3.61 4.23 -6.77
N LEU A 109 4.60 4.63 -7.60
CA LEU A 109 5.95 4.92 -7.13
C LEU A 109 5.98 6.15 -6.21
N ALA A 110 5.45 7.28 -6.65
CA ALA A 110 5.51 8.54 -5.91
C ALA A 110 4.89 8.46 -4.50
N PRO A 111 3.63 7.99 -4.31
CA PRO A 111 3.05 7.87 -2.99
C PRO A 111 3.77 6.82 -2.12
N THR A 112 4.25 5.71 -2.70
CA THR A 112 5.01 4.70 -1.95
C THR A 112 6.37 5.23 -1.50
N PHE A 113 7.03 6.01 -2.35
CA PHE A 113 8.29 6.69 -2.02
C PHE A 113 8.09 7.70 -0.89
N HIS A 114 7.00 8.48 -0.96
CA HIS A 114 6.68 9.42 0.12
C HIS A 114 6.43 8.71 1.46
N ALA A 115 5.74 7.57 1.45
CA ALA A 115 5.59 6.73 2.64
C ALA A 115 6.95 6.28 3.22
N ALA A 116 7.91 5.92 2.35
CA ALA A 116 9.26 5.57 2.77
C ALA A 116 10.00 6.75 3.41
N GLN A 117 9.87 7.96 2.85
CA GLN A 117 10.42 9.19 3.42
C GLN A 117 9.86 9.52 4.80
N GLN A 118 8.62 9.15 5.06
CA GLN A 118 7.96 9.34 6.35
C GLN A 118 8.14 8.15 7.32
N GLY A 119 9.06 7.22 7.02
CA GLY A 119 9.40 6.12 7.91
C GLY A 119 8.28 5.09 8.12
N LYS A 120 7.30 5.00 7.22
CA LYS A 120 6.14 4.13 7.38
C LYS A 120 6.48 2.66 7.19
N LYS A 121 5.63 1.77 7.75
CA LYS A 121 5.61 0.37 7.35
C LYS A 121 4.89 0.25 6.01
N ILE A 122 5.55 -0.30 5.00
CA ILE A 122 5.06 -0.42 3.64
C ILE A 122 4.85 -1.90 3.31
N LEU A 123 3.61 -2.27 3.03
CA LEU A 123 3.24 -3.56 2.49
C LEU A 123 3.26 -3.43 0.96
N LEU A 124 4.36 -3.84 0.35
CA LEU A 124 4.65 -3.58 -1.05
C LEU A 124 4.07 -4.68 -1.94
N ALA A 125 3.00 -4.36 -2.66
CA ALA A 125 2.39 -5.18 -3.69
C ALA A 125 2.69 -4.68 -5.11
N ASN A 126 3.28 -3.49 -5.23
CA ASN A 126 3.71 -2.88 -6.47
C ASN A 126 5.22 -3.13 -6.69
N LYS A 127 5.56 -4.25 -7.32
CA LYS A 127 6.95 -4.61 -7.64
C LYS A 127 7.56 -3.67 -8.69
N GLU A 128 6.75 -3.05 -9.53
CA GLU A 128 7.20 -2.10 -10.56
C GLU A 128 7.96 -0.92 -9.93
N SER A 129 7.61 -0.50 -8.74
CA SER A 129 8.33 0.54 -7.99
C SER A 129 9.79 0.14 -7.70
N LEU A 130 10.04 -1.15 -7.41
CA LEU A 130 11.40 -1.65 -7.21
C LEU A 130 12.17 -1.81 -8.53
N VAL A 131 11.48 -2.14 -9.62
CA VAL A 131 12.11 -2.22 -10.94
C VAL A 131 12.55 -0.84 -11.43
N ILE A 132 11.72 0.18 -11.20
CA ILE A 132 11.97 1.56 -11.66
C ILE A 132 13.03 2.26 -10.80
N ALA A 133 12.94 2.14 -9.48
CA ALA A 133 13.70 2.96 -8.54
C ALA A 133 14.20 2.18 -7.30
N GLY A 134 14.40 0.85 -7.41
CA GLY A 134 14.64 -0.03 -6.26
C GLY A 134 15.80 0.40 -5.38
N GLU A 135 16.96 0.72 -5.96
CA GLU A 135 18.13 1.16 -5.18
C GLU A 135 17.84 2.46 -4.41
N VAL A 136 17.26 3.45 -5.08
CA VAL A 136 16.93 4.74 -4.48
C VAL A 136 15.83 4.58 -3.43
N PHE A 137 14.81 3.77 -3.72
CA PHE A 137 13.70 3.49 -2.81
C PHE A 137 14.16 2.79 -1.53
N ILE A 138 14.98 1.75 -1.65
CA ILE A 138 15.50 1.00 -0.49
C ILE A 138 16.49 1.85 0.33
N ALA A 139 17.32 2.65 -0.33
CA ALA A 139 18.21 3.58 0.37
C ALA A 139 17.42 4.61 1.19
N GLU A 140 16.37 5.18 0.59
CA GLU A 140 15.50 6.15 1.27
C GLU A 140 14.72 5.51 2.43
N ALA A 141 14.18 4.31 2.22
CA ALA A 141 13.50 3.56 3.27
C ALA A 141 14.41 3.30 4.47
N ARG A 142 15.67 2.88 4.22
CA ARG A 142 16.67 2.67 5.28
C ARG A 142 17.02 3.97 6.00
N ARG A 143 17.23 5.06 5.26
CA ARG A 143 17.57 6.38 5.80
C ARG A 143 16.53 6.89 6.79
N ASN A 144 15.25 6.66 6.49
CA ASN A 144 14.13 7.16 7.30
C ASN A 144 13.53 6.10 8.25
N GLY A 145 14.17 4.92 8.38
CA GLY A 145 13.69 3.87 9.28
C GLY A 145 12.39 3.20 8.83
N ALA A 146 11.99 3.35 7.55
CA ALA A 146 10.84 2.67 7.00
C ALA A 146 11.05 1.15 6.94
N THR A 147 9.98 0.40 7.13
CA THR A 147 9.99 -1.06 6.99
C THR A 147 9.26 -1.45 5.72
N VAL A 148 9.94 -2.11 4.78
CA VAL A 148 9.34 -2.61 3.54
C VAL A 148 9.13 -4.11 3.65
N LEU A 149 7.90 -4.57 3.47
CA LEU A 149 7.50 -5.97 3.49
C LEU A 149 6.88 -6.35 2.14
N PRO A 150 7.35 -7.40 1.48
CA PRO A 150 6.77 -7.85 0.21
C PRO A 150 5.42 -8.52 0.44
N VAL A 151 4.48 -8.26 -0.45
CA VAL A 151 3.13 -8.88 -0.46
C VAL A 151 2.95 -9.81 -1.65
N ASP A 152 3.62 -9.56 -2.78
CA ASP A 152 3.55 -10.47 -3.92
C ASP A 152 4.11 -11.86 -3.57
N SER A 153 3.57 -12.89 -4.22
CA SER A 153 3.78 -14.29 -3.83
C SER A 153 5.25 -14.70 -3.85
N GLU A 154 5.98 -14.31 -4.87
CA GLU A 154 7.37 -14.74 -5.10
C GLU A 154 8.32 -14.12 -4.09
N HIS A 155 8.25 -12.80 -3.91
CA HIS A 155 9.10 -12.12 -2.93
C HIS A 155 8.71 -12.47 -1.49
N ASN A 156 7.42 -12.66 -1.23
CA ASN A 156 6.94 -13.04 0.09
C ASN A 156 7.39 -14.45 0.47
N ALA A 157 7.38 -15.40 -0.48
CA ALA A 157 7.89 -16.75 -0.26
C ALA A 157 9.38 -16.75 0.13
N ILE A 158 10.21 -15.96 -0.57
CA ILE A 158 11.62 -15.77 -0.22
C ILE A 158 11.73 -15.16 1.17
N PHE A 159 11.02 -14.05 1.41
CA PHE A 159 11.06 -13.32 2.68
C PHE A 159 10.70 -14.20 3.89
N GLN A 160 9.66 -15.03 3.77
CA GLN A 160 9.24 -15.94 4.85
C GLN A 160 10.19 -17.11 5.06
N SER A 161 10.97 -17.49 4.04
CA SER A 161 11.93 -18.60 4.11
C SER A 161 13.29 -18.18 4.64
N LEU A 162 13.59 -16.89 4.68
CA LEU A 162 14.87 -16.37 5.16
C LEU A 162 14.91 -16.32 6.69
N PRO A 163 16.07 -16.59 7.31
CA PRO A 163 16.28 -16.35 8.74
C PRO A 163 16.02 -14.87 9.11
N PRO A 164 15.57 -14.58 10.34
CA PRO A 164 15.28 -13.19 10.77
C PRO A 164 16.46 -12.21 10.60
N GLN A 165 17.69 -12.75 10.63
CA GLN A 165 18.94 -11.98 10.53
C GLN A 165 19.35 -11.68 9.07
N PHE A 166 18.52 -12.01 8.07
CA PHE A 166 18.86 -11.80 6.64
C PHE A 166 19.31 -10.37 6.29
N ARG A 167 18.93 -9.40 7.11
CA ARG A 167 19.33 -7.99 6.96
C ARG A 167 20.81 -7.73 7.16
N ASP A 168 21.51 -8.64 7.87
CA ASP A 168 22.94 -8.56 8.12
C ASP A 168 23.80 -9.09 6.97
N GLY A 169 23.13 -9.52 5.89
CA GLY A 169 23.73 -10.10 4.70
C GLY A 169 23.53 -11.60 4.61
N LEU A 170 23.26 -12.12 3.41
CA LEU A 170 22.94 -13.53 3.21
C LEU A 170 24.12 -14.44 3.54
N ASP A 171 25.34 -14.04 3.18
CA ASP A 171 26.57 -14.80 3.45
C ASP A 171 26.82 -14.97 4.96
N SER A 172 26.55 -13.93 5.75
CA SER A 172 26.78 -13.93 7.20
C SER A 172 25.86 -14.90 7.97
N ILE A 173 24.73 -15.28 7.36
CA ILE A 173 23.73 -16.19 7.95
C ILE A 173 23.76 -17.58 7.30
N GLY A 174 24.77 -17.88 6.45
CA GLY A 174 24.97 -19.19 5.84
C GLY A 174 24.01 -19.51 4.69
N VAL A 175 23.42 -18.52 4.03
CA VAL A 175 22.58 -18.69 2.83
C VAL A 175 23.49 -18.69 1.59
N GLU A 176 23.74 -19.87 1.05
CA GLU A 176 24.59 -20.02 -0.15
C GLU A 176 23.86 -19.65 -1.47
N LYS A 177 22.55 -19.93 -1.54
CA LYS A 177 21.74 -19.65 -2.73
C LYS A 177 20.25 -19.56 -2.39
N ILE A 178 19.52 -18.82 -3.23
CA ILE A 178 18.05 -18.80 -3.24
C ILE A 178 17.58 -19.53 -4.50
N ILE A 179 16.69 -20.51 -4.33
CA ILE A 179 16.06 -21.23 -5.43
C ILE A 179 14.58 -20.86 -5.41
N LEU A 180 14.15 -20.09 -6.42
CA LEU A 180 12.75 -19.73 -6.60
C LEU A 180 12.11 -20.66 -7.63
N THR A 181 11.09 -21.42 -7.22
CA THR A 181 10.26 -22.21 -8.12
C THR A 181 9.09 -21.37 -8.60
N ALA A 182 8.84 -21.34 -9.88
CA ALA A 182 7.73 -20.65 -10.50
C ALA A 182 6.86 -21.62 -11.31
N SER A 183 5.60 -21.28 -11.51
CA SER A 183 4.63 -22.09 -12.24
C SER A 183 4.88 -22.21 -13.75
N GLY A 184 5.95 -21.62 -14.25
CA GLY A 184 6.29 -21.61 -15.68
C GLY A 184 5.45 -20.65 -16.51
N ALA A 185 4.77 -19.69 -15.86
CA ALA A 185 4.13 -18.60 -16.59
C ALA A 185 5.21 -17.79 -17.30
N VAL A 186 5.24 -17.85 -18.62
CA VAL A 186 6.16 -17.08 -19.45
C VAL A 186 5.50 -15.72 -19.70
N SER A 187 5.99 -14.67 -19.05
CA SER A 187 5.68 -13.32 -19.50
C SER A 187 6.64 -12.98 -20.63
N TYR A 188 6.11 -12.86 -21.83
CA TYR A 188 6.84 -12.28 -22.94
C TYR A 188 6.78 -10.75 -22.79
N THR A 189 7.93 -10.13 -22.62
CA THR A 189 8.12 -8.70 -22.82
C THR A 189 8.50 -8.43 -24.25
#